data_bd30be553bddb3641f698533b6d4f49c
#
_entry.id   bd30be553bddb3641f698533b6d4f49c
#
_cell.length_a   1.000
_cell.length_b   1.000
_cell.length_c   1.000
_cell.angle_alpha   90.00
_cell.angle_beta   90.00
_cell.angle_gamma   90.00
#
_symmetry.space_group_name_H-M   'P 1'
#
loop_
_entity.id
_entity.type
_entity.pdbx_description
1 polymer ?
#
loop_
_entity_poly.entity_id
_entity_poly.type
_entity_poly.pdbx_seq_one_letter_code
_entity_poly.pdbx_strand_id
1 'polypeptide(L)'
;MANKINVEFQNGFNGISTNERGSTLNLSAEQWHPYELLFTALASCMYSTFLDVIDKKKLDYDKVSISIDGEKIDDVPSFLKKADIIFTVSGAEKDNEKIIARFEKSLKLSEKYCSIYNTLTKIAELNATLVFE
;
A
#
# COMPACT_ATOMS: atom_id res chain seq x y z
N MET A 1 17.85 -2.43 4.67
CA MET A 1 18.04 -3.50 3.68
C MET A 1 16.70 -4.12 3.31
N ALA A 2 16.45 -4.28 2.02
CA ALA A 2 15.22 -4.91 1.56
C ALA A 2 15.30 -6.43 1.76
N ASN A 3 14.15 -7.06 1.86
CA ASN A 3 14.04 -8.49 2.11
C ASN A 3 14.36 -9.31 0.85
N LYS A 4 14.51 -10.62 1.04
CA LYS A 4 14.77 -11.58 -0.03
C LYS A 4 13.58 -12.51 -0.17
N ILE A 5 13.22 -12.83 -1.42
CA ILE A 5 12.23 -13.85 -1.73
C ILE A 5 12.80 -14.81 -2.75
N ASN A 6 12.21 -15.99 -2.81
CA ASN A 6 12.48 -16.98 -3.82
C ASN A 6 11.16 -17.43 -4.43
N VAL A 7 11.09 -17.48 -5.76
CA VAL A 7 9.86 -17.89 -6.45
C VAL A 7 10.17 -19.05 -7.38
N GLU A 8 9.39 -20.12 -7.28
CA GLU A 8 9.50 -21.26 -8.18
C GLU A 8 8.20 -21.41 -8.95
N PHE A 9 8.30 -21.64 -10.26
CA PHE A 9 7.18 -21.88 -11.14
C PHE A 9 7.30 -23.25 -11.79
N GLN A 10 6.16 -23.91 -11.99
CA GLN A 10 6.08 -25.14 -12.74
C GLN A 10 4.71 -25.27 -13.41
N ASN A 11 4.62 -26.11 -14.43
CA ASN A 11 3.37 -26.36 -15.15
C ASN A 11 2.68 -25.06 -15.62
N GLY A 12 3.45 -24.20 -16.30
CA GLY A 12 2.98 -22.90 -16.73
C GLY A 12 3.05 -21.88 -15.60
N PHE A 13 2.11 -20.99 -15.52
CA PHE A 13 2.07 -19.93 -14.51
C PHE A 13 1.45 -20.45 -13.23
N ASN A 14 2.19 -21.25 -12.50
CA ASN A 14 1.79 -21.86 -11.25
C ASN A 14 2.99 -21.84 -10.33
N GLY A 15 3.01 -20.91 -9.39
CA GLY A 15 4.20 -20.63 -8.60
C GLY A 15 3.94 -20.52 -7.12
N ILE A 16 5.04 -20.58 -6.38
CA ILE A 16 5.06 -20.38 -4.93
C ILE A 16 6.19 -19.42 -4.61
N SER A 17 5.85 -18.30 -4.01
CA SER A 17 6.84 -17.36 -3.47
C SER A 17 7.07 -17.67 -2.00
N THR A 18 8.32 -17.69 -1.60
CA THR A 18 8.73 -17.99 -0.22
C THR A 18 9.63 -16.86 0.28
N ASN A 19 9.36 -16.37 1.47
CA ASN A 19 10.23 -15.37 2.09
C ASN A 19 11.23 -16.01 3.05
N GLU A 20 12.07 -15.17 3.66
CA GLU A 20 13.15 -15.65 4.54
C GLU A 20 12.65 -16.35 5.81
N ARG A 21 11.41 -16.06 6.23
CA ARG A 21 10.79 -16.67 7.41
C ARG A 21 10.01 -17.95 7.09
N GLY A 22 9.99 -18.33 5.81
CA GLY A 22 9.29 -19.55 5.38
C GLY A 22 7.83 -19.38 5.04
N SER A 23 7.30 -18.15 5.07
CA SER A 23 5.92 -17.90 4.65
C SER A 23 5.81 -18.03 3.15
N THR A 24 4.68 -18.55 2.68
CA THR A 24 4.46 -18.80 1.24
C THR A 24 3.27 -18.03 0.71
N LEU A 25 3.34 -17.72 -0.58
CA LEU A 25 2.27 -17.09 -1.34
C LEU A 25 2.11 -17.83 -2.66
N ASN A 26 0.90 -18.33 -2.92
CA ASN A 26 0.60 -19.03 -4.17
C ASN A 26 0.33 -18.02 -5.28
N LEU A 27 0.92 -18.26 -6.45
CA LEU A 27 0.79 -17.41 -7.62
C LEU A 27 0.20 -18.19 -8.78
N SER A 28 -0.86 -17.66 -9.37
CA SER A 28 -1.44 -18.20 -10.60
C SER A 28 -2.13 -17.06 -11.34
N ALA A 29 -2.35 -17.24 -12.64
CA ALA A 29 -3.02 -16.23 -13.46
C ALA A 29 -4.45 -15.93 -12.99
N GLU A 30 -5.06 -16.86 -12.25
CA GLU A 30 -6.44 -16.74 -11.76
C GLU A 30 -6.54 -16.06 -10.39
N GLN A 31 -5.42 -15.85 -9.70
CA GLN A 31 -5.41 -15.29 -8.33
C GLN A 31 -4.91 -13.85 -8.32
N TRP A 32 -3.59 -13.67 -8.31
CA TRP A 32 -2.99 -12.35 -8.17
C TRP A 32 -2.24 -11.94 -9.41
N HIS A 33 -2.52 -10.75 -9.91
CA HIS A 33 -1.74 -10.15 -10.99
C HIS A 33 -0.59 -9.33 -10.40
N PRO A 34 0.51 -9.15 -11.15
CA PRO A 34 1.70 -8.46 -10.60
C PRO A 34 1.46 -7.08 -10.02
N TYR A 35 0.64 -6.24 -10.66
CA TYR A 35 0.34 -4.91 -10.11
C TYR A 35 -0.53 -4.98 -8.87
N GLU A 36 -1.38 -5.99 -8.74
CA GLU A 36 -2.16 -6.21 -7.52
C GLU A 36 -1.24 -6.52 -6.34
N LEU A 37 -0.21 -7.33 -6.57
CA LEU A 37 0.81 -7.62 -5.57
C LEU A 37 1.63 -6.38 -5.22
N LEU A 38 2.00 -5.59 -6.22
CA LEU A 38 2.75 -4.35 -6.03
C LEU A 38 1.94 -3.36 -5.18
N PHE A 39 0.65 -3.20 -5.49
CA PHE A 39 -0.21 -2.28 -4.75
C PHE A 39 -0.52 -2.79 -3.34
N THR A 40 -0.62 -4.10 -3.16
CA THR A 40 -0.74 -4.68 -1.83
C THR A 40 0.50 -4.39 -0.99
N ALA A 41 1.68 -4.49 -1.59
CA ALA A 41 2.93 -4.12 -0.95
C ALA A 41 2.95 -2.63 -0.57
N LEU A 42 2.52 -1.77 -1.49
CA LEU A 42 2.43 -0.32 -1.25
C LEU A 42 1.47 -0.02 -0.09
N ALA A 43 0.28 -0.61 -0.10
CA ALA A 43 -0.72 -0.42 0.96
C ALA A 43 -0.17 -0.85 2.31
N SER A 44 0.46 -2.02 2.37
CA SER A 44 0.98 -2.56 3.62
C SER A 44 2.13 -1.70 4.16
N CYS A 45 2.99 -1.20 3.30
CA CYS A 45 4.11 -0.33 3.68
C CYS A 45 3.60 1.02 4.19
N MET A 46 2.67 1.64 3.48
CA MET A 46 2.08 2.91 3.90
C MET A 46 1.32 2.77 5.22
N TYR A 47 0.54 1.69 5.35
CA TYR A 47 -0.22 1.46 6.58
C TYR A 47 0.70 1.25 7.77
N SER A 48 1.79 0.52 7.61
CA SER A 48 2.76 0.30 8.69
C SER A 48 3.28 1.62 9.26
N THR A 49 3.65 2.55 8.39
CA THR A 49 4.11 3.88 8.81
C THR A 49 2.98 4.70 9.42
N PHE A 50 1.80 4.66 8.79
CA PHE A 50 0.60 5.33 9.29
C PHE A 50 0.24 4.84 10.70
N LEU A 51 0.26 3.53 10.90
CA LEU A 51 -0.03 2.90 12.19
C LEU A 51 0.93 3.37 13.29
N ASP A 52 2.22 3.41 12.99
CA ASP A 52 3.23 3.89 13.95
C ASP A 52 2.93 5.31 14.42
N VAL A 53 2.49 6.17 13.52
CA VAL A 53 2.21 7.57 13.84
C VAL A 53 0.91 7.71 14.63
N ILE A 54 -0.16 7.04 14.21
CA ILE A 54 -1.45 7.15 14.92
C ILE A 54 -1.39 6.49 16.29
N ASP A 55 -0.59 5.44 16.47
CA ASP A 55 -0.38 4.81 17.78
C ASP A 55 0.35 5.77 18.74
N LYS A 56 1.38 6.46 18.26
CA LYS A 56 2.11 7.45 19.07
C LYS A 56 1.21 8.62 19.49
N LYS A 57 0.28 8.99 18.63
CA LYS A 57 -0.69 10.05 18.92
C LYS A 57 -1.90 9.56 19.71
N LYS A 58 -1.99 8.26 19.96
CA LYS A 58 -3.10 7.60 20.67
C LYS A 58 -4.46 7.93 20.06
N LEU A 59 -4.53 7.85 18.72
CA LEU A 59 -5.77 8.08 17.98
C LEU A 59 -6.62 6.81 17.95
N ASP A 60 -7.91 6.96 18.23
CA ASP A 60 -8.85 5.84 18.25
C ASP A 60 -9.51 5.68 16.87
N TYR A 61 -9.63 4.43 16.44
CA TYR A 61 -10.32 4.06 15.22
C TYR A 61 -10.65 2.56 15.28
N ASP A 62 -11.56 2.11 14.43
CA ASP A 62 -11.93 0.69 14.36
C ASP A 62 -11.15 -0.02 13.25
N LYS A 63 -11.09 0.60 12.07
CA LYS A 63 -10.56 -0.04 10.88
C LYS A 63 -10.03 1.01 9.90
N VAL A 64 -8.98 0.62 9.18
CA VAL A 64 -8.47 1.40 8.04
C VAL A 64 -8.56 0.51 6.80
N SER A 65 -9.25 0.99 5.77
CA SER A 65 -9.28 0.35 4.45
C SER A 65 -8.45 1.18 3.50
N ILE A 66 -7.70 0.52 2.62
CA ILE A 66 -6.87 1.19 1.64
C ILE A 66 -7.25 0.68 0.25
N SER A 67 -7.64 1.59 -0.62
CA SER A 67 -7.94 1.30 -2.02
C SER A 67 -6.87 1.95 -2.87
N ILE A 68 -6.33 1.21 -3.83
CA ILE A 68 -5.34 1.73 -4.77
C ILE A 68 -5.78 1.41 -6.18
N ASP A 69 -5.93 2.45 -6.99
CA ASP A 69 -6.29 2.34 -8.40
C ASP A 69 -5.16 2.92 -9.24
N GLY A 70 -4.51 2.08 -10.01
CA GLY A 70 -3.36 2.45 -10.81
C GLY A 70 -3.66 2.50 -12.31
N GLU A 71 -2.92 3.37 -12.99
CA GLU A 71 -3.01 3.53 -14.43
C GLU A 71 -1.61 3.44 -15.03
N LYS A 72 -1.47 2.62 -16.07
CA LYS A 72 -0.22 2.51 -16.82
C LYS A 72 -0.25 3.43 -18.04
N ILE A 73 0.92 3.79 -18.56
CA ILE A 73 0.98 4.53 -19.83
C ILE A 73 0.47 3.63 -20.95
N ASP A 74 -0.13 4.24 -21.97
CA ASP A 74 -0.62 3.53 -23.15
C ASP A 74 0.48 3.51 -24.21
N ASP A 75 1.48 2.67 -23.98
CA ASP A 75 2.66 2.53 -24.84
C ASP A 75 3.28 1.14 -24.66
N VAL A 76 4.28 0.82 -25.46
CA VAL A 76 5.04 -0.43 -25.39
C VAL A 76 6.54 -0.09 -25.43
N PRO A 77 7.31 -0.40 -24.37
CA PRO A 77 6.87 -1.04 -23.12
C PRO A 77 6.06 -0.09 -22.24
N SER A 78 5.12 -0.66 -21.48
CA SER A 78 4.28 0.08 -20.57
C SER A 78 4.89 0.12 -19.17
N PHE A 79 4.56 1.15 -18.40
CA PHE A 79 4.93 1.27 -16.99
C PHE A 79 3.88 2.09 -16.25
N LEU A 80 3.96 2.09 -14.94
CA LEU A 80 3.00 2.80 -14.08
C LEU A 80 3.10 4.30 -14.32
N LYS A 81 1.96 4.92 -14.64
CA LYS A 81 1.84 6.37 -14.83
C LYS A 81 1.44 7.07 -13.53
N LYS A 82 0.39 6.57 -12.90
CA LYS A 82 -0.11 7.13 -11.64
C LYS A 82 -0.86 6.07 -10.85
N ALA A 83 -1.04 6.35 -9.56
CA ALA A 83 -1.90 5.56 -8.69
C ALA A 83 -2.60 6.48 -7.70
N ASP A 84 -3.91 6.28 -7.56
CA ASP A 84 -4.72 7.00 -6.58
C ASP A 84 -4.94 6.08 -5.38
N ILE A 85 -4.56 6.57 -4.22
CA ILE A 85 -4.55 5.82 -2.96
C ILE A 85 -5.56 6.46 -2.03
N ILE A 86 -6.54 5.70 -1.56
CA ILE A 86 -7.55 6.20 -0.64
C ILE A 86 -7.50 5.41 0.66
N PHE A 87 -7.21 6.12 1.75
CA PHE A 87 -7.31 5.59 3.10
C PHE A 87 -8.69 5.94 3.64
N THR A 88 -9.46 4.94 4.02
CA THR A 88 -10.77 5.13 4.66
C THR A 88 -10.66 4.69 6.12
N VAL A 89 -10.84 5.64 7.02
CA VAL A 89 -10.78 5.40 8.47
C VAL A 89 -12.20 5.30 9.00
N SER A 90 -12.52 4.18 9.64
CA SER A 90 -13.82 3.93 10.25
C SER A 90 -13.69 3.96 11.77
N GLY A 91 -14.70 4.51 12.46
CA GLY A 91 -14.74 4.52 13.91
C GLY A 91 -13.93 5.61 14.61
N ALA A 92 -13.46 6.60 13.85
CA ALA A 92 -12.75 7.75 14.42
C ALA A 92 -13.73 8.89 14.70
N GLU A 93 -13.29 9.85 15.52
CA GLU A 93 -14.05 11.07 15.81
C GLU A 93 -14.02 12.02 14.60
N LYS A 94 -14.83 11.72 13.60
CA LYS A 94 -14.82 12.44 12.31
C LYS A 94 -15.38 13.87 12.37
N ASP A 95 -16.01 14.25 13.50
CA ASP A 95 -16.52 15.60 13.70
C ASP A 95 -15.56 16.50 14.48
N ASN A 96 -14.43 15.97 14.90
CA ASN A 96 -13.42 16.69 15.66
C ASN A 96 -12.27 17.11 14.73
N GLU A 97 -12.20 18.41 14.43
CA GLU A 97 -11.20 18.95 13.49
C GLU A 97 -9.75 18.66 13.90
N LYS A 98 -9.46 18.64 15.20
CA LYS A 98 -8.12 18.34 15.69
C LYS A 98 -7.73 16.87 15.43
N ILE A 99 -8.69 15.98 15.62
CA ILE A 99 -8.49 14.55 15.36
C ILE A 99 -8.30 14.32 13.86
N ILE A 100 -9.15 14.92 13.02
CA ILE A 100 -9.03 14.84 11.57
C ILE A 100 -7.65 15.32 11.12
N ALA A 101 -7.20 16.47 11.62
CA ALA A 101 -5.90 17.03 11.27
C ALA A 101 -4.75 16.11 11.65
N ARG A 102 -4.86 15.41 12.77
CA ARG A 102 -3.84 14.45 13.22
C ARG A 102 -3.76 13.23 12.30
N PHE A 103 -4.92 12.72 11.86
CA PHE A 103 -4.95 11.63 10.87
C PHE A 103 -4.38 12.06 9.54
N GLU A 104 -4.71 13.26 9.09
CA GLU A 104 -4.19 13.81 7.82
C GLU A 104 -2.67 13.98 7.87
N LYS A 105 -2.16 14.46 9.00
CA LYS A 105 -0.71 14.58 9.20
C LYS A 105 -0.04 13.20 9.21
N SER A 106 -0.72 12.19 9.78
CA SER A 106 -0.21 10.82 9.79
C SER A 106 -0.10 10.26 8.37
N LEU A 107 -1.06 10.57 7.51
CA LEU A 107 -0.98 10.19 6.10
C LEU A 107 0.20 10.89 5.40
N LYS A 108 0.41 12.17 5.65
CA LYS A 108 1.55 12.91 5.09
C LYS A 108 2.88 12.32 5.53
N LEU A 109 2.99 11.90 6.78
CA LEU A 109 4.20 11.26 7.29
C LEU A 109 4.38 9.87 6.67
N SER A 110 3.29 9.16 6.40
CA SER A 110 3.32 7.89 5.68
C SER A 110 3.90 8.08 4.27
N GLU A 111 3.44 9.09 3.54
CA GLU A 111 4.00 9.42 2.23
C GLU A 111 5.50 9.73 2.31
N LYS A 112 5.91 10.46 3.32
CA LYS A 112 7.30 10.88 3.48
C LYS A 112 8.23 9.72 3.80
N TYR A 113 7.81 8.79 4.65
CA TYR A 113 8.69 7.76 5.19
C TYR A 113 8.46 6.35 4.64
N CYS A 114 7.38 6.09 3.90
CA CYS A 114 7.16 4.78 3.31
C CYS A 114 8.16 4.52 2.18
N SER A 115 8.99 3.49 2.34
CA SER A 115 10.04 3.16 1.38
C SER A 115 9.45 2.77 0.00
N ILE A 116 8.39 1.96 -0.02
CA ILE A 116 7.74 1.54 -1.28
C ILE A 116 7.14 2.74 -1.99
N TYR A 117 6.44 3.62 -1.25
CA TYR A 117 5.89 4.86 -1.81
C TYR A 117 6.99 5.68 -2.48
N ASN A 118 8.09 5.91 -1.77
CA ASN A 118 9.21 6.70 -2.29
C ASN A 118 9.89 6.02 -3.48
N THR A 119 9.91 4.70 -3.52
CA THR A 119 10.41 3.96 -4.69
C THR A 119 9.55 4.24 -5.91
N LEU A 120 8.23 4.14 -5.76
CA LEU A 120 7.30 4.31 -6.89
C LEU A 120 7.18 5.75 -7.36
N THR A 121 7.38 6.74 -6.49
CA THR A 121 7.34 8.16 -6.89
C THR A 121 8.47 8.54 -7.84
N LYS A 122 9.49 7.71 -7.98
CA LYS A 122 10.58 7.96 -8.93
C LYS A 122 10.14 7.82 -10.38
N ILE A 123 9.04 7.11 -10.63
CA ILE A 123 8.54 6.86 -11.99
C ILE A 123 7.06 7.21 -12.16
N ALA A 124 6.28 7.34 -11.09
CA ALA A 124 4.84 7.50 -11.17
C ALA A 124 4.35 8.62 -10.26
N GLU A 125 3.22 9.22 -10.63
CA GLU A 125 2.50 10.17 -9.78
C GLU A 125 1.64 9.39 -8.80
N LEU A 126 1.84 9.57 -7.50
CA LEU A 126 1.05 8.92 -6.46
C LEU A 126 0.24 9.99 -5.71
N ASN A 127 -1.07 9.78 -5.63
CA ASN A 127 -1.98 10.70 -4.96
C ASN A 127 -2.68 9.96 -3.83
N ALA A 128 -2.41 10.36 -2.59
CA ALA A 128 -3.02 9.74 -1.43
C ALA A 128 -4.03 10.69 -0.78
N THR A 129 -5.20 10.18 -0.46
CA THR A 129 -6.26 10.94 0.20
C THR A 129 -6.83 10.15 1.37
N LEU A 130 -7.46 10.87 2.29
CA LEU A 130 -8.03 10.31 3.51
C LEU A 130 -9.53 10.60 3.55
N VAL A 131 -10.30 9.56 3.84
CA VAL A 131 -11.76 9.63 3.96
C VAL A 131 -12.16 9.05 5.32
N PHE A 132 -13.14 9.65 5.97
CA PHE A 132 -13.71 9.16 7.23
C PHE A 132 -15.08 8.56 7.00
N GLU A 133 -15.30 7.43 7.62
CA GLU A 133 -16.56 6.70 7.52
C GLU A 133 -17.19 6.47 8.90
#